data_85325c2f57e960c5aea9d3904434093e
#
_entry.id   85325c2f57e960c5aea9d3904434093e
#
_cell.length_a   1.000
_cell.length_b   1.000
_cell.length_c   1.000
_cell.angle_alpha   90.00
_cell.angle_beta   90.00
_cell.angle_gamma   90.00
#
_symmetry.space_group_name_H-M   'P 1'
#
loop_
_entity.id
_entity.type
_entity.pdbx_description
1 polymer ?
#
loop_
_entity_poly.entity_id
_entity_poly.type
_entity_poly.pdbx_seq_one_letter_code
_entity_poly.pdbx_strand_id
1 'polypeptide(L)'
;MKKLILFFSCSISLTVSAQQLMNSSLYDLQGNLHNPAVAGVGGQTLMGATYRSMWSGIEGSPTTALLFGSTYLEKAKIGVGGYLYSDVTGPTSRKGIQTSYAYHIPLQKGGIFSVGLEARFQQFAIDKAMLIESIGNDPVMGGATNRFKGDAGLGVAYTSKKFQVGASVSQLIQSKLDFYSGSLSRTEEARLYRHFYLHGSYNWKVDANTTVIPNFLVIYLPNAPTEIQAGARIEHRELFWWGLSVRARQSWMLSAGVKVQKKLTLGYSFDIYSTPLSVFDKGPNAHEVILRYQFLK
;
A
#
# COMPACT_ATOMS: atom_id res chain seq x y z
N MET A 1 38.29 -35.57 -2.80
CA MET A 1 37.02 -35.20 -3.40
C MET A 1 36.01 -34.61 -2.41
N LYS A 2 36.11 -34.78 -1.09
CA LYS A 2 35.16 -34.21 -0.10
C LYS A 2 35.35 -32.72 0.22
N LYS A 3 36.46 -32.10 -0.17
CA LYS A 3 36.74 -30.66 0.09
C LYS A 3 36.26 -29.72 -1.05
N LEU A 4 35.87 -30.25 -2.22
CA LEU A 4 35.43 -29.46 -3.36
C LEU A 4 33.93 -29.16 -3.32
N ILE A 5 33.13 -29.91 -2.55
CA ILE A 5 31.67 -29.74 -2.43
C ILE A 5 31.33 -28.61 -1.45
N LEU A 6 32.22 -28.28 -0.50
CA LEU A 6 31.98 -27.23 0.49
C LEU A 6 32.15 -25.80 -0.07
N PHE A 7 32.87 -25.64 -1.20
CA PHE A 7 33.16 -24.34 -1.80
C PHE A 7 32.07 -23.87 -2.77
N PHE A 8 31.21 -24.78 -3.25
CA PHE A 8 30.14 -24.44 -4.18
C PHE A 8 28.80 -24.04 -3.49
N SER A 9 28.72 -24.23 -2.16
CA SER A 9 27.51 -23.95 -1.38
C SER A 9 27.41 -22.51 -0.86
N CYS A 10 28.44 -21.67 -1.06
CA CYS A 10 28.51 -20.31 -0.45
C CYS A 10 28.29 -19.17 -1.45
N SER A 11 27.85 -19.44 -2.68
CA SER A 11 27.71 -18.41 -3.74
C SER A 11 26.27 -18.14 -4.18
N ILE A 12 25.29 -18.51 -3.38
CA ILE A 12 23.92 -17.99 -3.61
C ILE A 12 23.78 -16.70 -2.81
N SER A 13 24.33 -15.63 -3.35
CA SER A 13 24.03 -14.26 -2.90
C SER A 13 22.56 -14.00 -3.21
N LEU A 14 21.68 -14.18 -2.23
CA LEU A 14 20.31 -13.71 -2.29
C LEU A 14 20.38 -12.18 -2.30
N THR A 15 20.26 -11.57 -3.47
CA THR A 15 20.02 -10.13 -3.59
C THR A 15 18.61 -9.86 -3.06
N VAL A 16 18.53 -9.53 -1.77
CA VAL A 16 17.26 -9.10 -1.15
C VAL A 16 17.08 -7.62 -1.49
N SER A 17 16.32 -7.33 -2.52
CA SER A 17 15.86 -5.97 -2.81
C SER A 17 14.59 -5.71 -1.99
N ALA A 18 14.73 -5.10 -0.81
CA ALA A 18 13.63 -4.82 0.09
C ALA A 18 13.25 -3.34 0.04
N GLN A 19 12.51 -2.92 -0.98
CA GLN A 19 11.81 -1.63 -0.97
C GLN A 19 10.32 -1.91 -1.09
N GLN A 20 9.60 -1.86 0.03
CA GLN A 20 8.15 -2.01 0.03
C GLN A 20 7.49 -0.62 0.12
N LEU A 21 6.49 -0.36 -0.72
CA LEU A 21 5.50 0.67 -0.44
C LEU A 21 4.57 0.16 0.66
N MET A 22 3.82 1.10 1.26
CA MET A 22 2.86 0.80 2.31
C MET A 22 1.92 -0.33 1.86
N ASN A 23 1.84 -1.34 2.68
CA ASN A 23 1.01 -2.52 2.46
C ASN A 23 -0.22 -2.45 3.36
N SER A 24 -1.39 -2.79 2.83
CA SER A 24 -2.65 -2.78 3.56
C SER A 24 -3.45 -4.04 3.25
N SER A 25 -4.08 -4.58 4.28
CA SER A 25 -5.03 -5.69 4.15
C SER A 25 -6.45 -5.21 3.88
N LEU A 26 -6.71 -3.92 4.14
CA LEU A 26 -7.97 -3.22 3.88
C LEU A 26 -7.89 -2.27 2.68
N TYR A 27 -7.02 -2.58 1.70
CA TYR A 27 -6.74 -1.70 0.56
C TYR A 27 -8.00 -1.32 -0.25
N ASP A 28 -8.97 -2.20 -0.33
CA ASP A 28 -10.22 -1.98 -1.07
C ASP A 28 -11.13 -0.93 -0.41
N LEU A 29 -10.89 -0.59 0.86
CA LEU A 29 -11.58 0.47 1.60
C LEU A 29 -10.84 1.82 1.59
N GLN A 30 -9.59 1.86 1.18
CA GLN A 30 -8.72 3.04 1.24
C GLN A 30 -8.77 3.93 -0.01
N GLY A 31 -9.56 3.56 -1.02
CA GLY A 31 -9.80 4.40 -2.19
C GLY A 31 -8.58 4.55 -3.10
N ASN A 32 -8.03 5.76 -3.18
CA ASN A 32 -6.97 6.12 -4.15
C ASN A 32 -5.54 5.77 -3.73
N LEU A 33 -5.35 4.89 -2.73
CA LEU A 33 -4.01 4.54 -2.22
C LEU A 33 -3.07 3.99 -3.31
N HIS A 34 -3.59 3.12 -4.17
CA HIS A 34 -2.81 2.44 -5.21
C HIS A 34 -3.04 2.99 -6.62
N ASN A 35 -4.08 3.80 -6.85
CA ASN A 35 -4.38 4.32 -8.16
C ASN A 35 -4.98 5.73 -8.09
N PRO A 36 -4.29 6.77 -8.58
CA PRO A 36 -4.82 8.13 -8.56
C PRO A 36 -6.10 8.30 -9.38
N ALA A 37 -6.33 7.47 -10.40
CA ALA A 37 -7.50 7.57 -11.27
C ALA A 37 -8.84 7.28 -10.58
N VAL A 38 -8.82 6.67 -9.39
CA VAL A 38 -10.04 6.38 -8.64
C VAL A 38 -10.41 7.46 -7.61
N ALA A 39 -9.63 8.53 -7.49
CA ALA A 39 -9.95 9.64 -6.60
C ALA A 39 -11.30 10.26 -6.97
N GLY A 40 -12.22 10.38 -6.01
CA GLY A 40 -13.56 10.97 -6.19
C GLY A 40 -14.49 10.23 -7.16
N VAL A 41 -14.13 9.03 -7.62
CA VAL A 41 -14.94 8.25 -8.55
C VAL A 41 -16.34 7.97 -7.97
N GLY A 42 -17.37 8.01 -8.82
CA GLY A 42 -18.75 7.83 -8.39
C GLY A 42 -19.35 9.03 -7.65
N GLY A 43 -18.69 10.18 -7.64
CA GLY A 43 -19.20 11.41 -7.01
C GLY A 43 -19.13 11.41 -5.48
N GLN A 44 -18.40 10.48 -4.90
CA GLN A 44 -18.30 10.31 -3.45
C GLN A 44 -17.27 11.24 -2.83
N THR A 45 -17.61 11.83 -1.70
CA THR A 45 -16.66 12.49 -0.80
C THR A 45 -16.43 11.57 0.39
N LEU A 46 -15.19 11.22 0.65
CA LEU A 46 -14.80 10.37 1.77
C LEU A 46 -13.51 10.85 2.42
N MET A 47 -13.36 10.52 3.70
CA MET A 47 -12.13 10.67 4.46
C MET A 47 -11.96 9.48 5.39
N GLY A 48 -10.74 9.17 5.76
CA GLY A 48 -10.48 8.07 6.68
C GLY A 48 -9.07 8.07 7.23
N ALA A 49 -8.86 7.18 8.19
CA ALA A 49 -7.58 6.91 8.80
C ALA A 49 -7.37 5.41 8.93
N THR A 50 -6.14 4.97 8.78
CA THR A 50 -5.74 3.60 9.11
C THR A 50 -4.49 3.60 9.97
N TYR A 51 -4.39 2.59 10.81
CA TYR A 51 -3.18 2.27 11.55
C TYR A 51 -2.92 0.77 11.41
N ARG A 52 -1.72 0.43 11.00
CA ARG A 52 -1.26 -0.94 10.81
C ARG A 52 0.01 -1.18 11.63
N SER A 53 0.03 -2.28 12.38
CA SER A 53 1.22 -2.79 13.06
C SER A 53 1.49 -4.20 12.56
N MET A 54 2.72 -4.47 12.18
CA MET A 54 3.16 -5.79 11.69
C MET A 54 4.17 -6.36 12.66
N TRP A 55 4.23 -7.70 12.76
CA TRP A 55 5.18 -8.44 13.59
C TRP A 55 5.15 -7.99 15.05
N SER A 56 3.93 -7.90 15.61
CA SER A 56 3.73 -7.50 17.01
C SER A 56 4.50 -8.41 17.96
N GLY A 57 5.32 -7.83 18.83
CA GLY A 57 6.21 -8.57 19.74
C GLY A 57 7.68 -8.54 19.36
N ILE A 58 8.03 -7.93 18.21
CA ILE A 58 9.41 -7.65 17.80
C ILE A 58 9.67 -6.15 17.95
N GLU A 59 10.72 -5.79 18.68
CA GLU A 59 11.12 -4.39 18.82
C GLU A 59 11.53 -3.78 17.48
N GLY A 60 11.10 -2.55 17.21
CA GLY A 60 11.31 -1.90 15.91
C GLY A 60 10.45 -2.43 14.78
N SER A 61 9.42 -3.23 15.08
CA SER A 61 8.51 -3.79 14.07
C SER A 61 7.80 -2.71 13.24
N PRO A 62 7.45 -3.00 11.97
CA PRO A 62 6.87 -2.01 11.08
C PRO A 62 5.52 -1.49 11.57
N THR A 63 5.37 -0.16 11.57
CA THR A 63 4.10 0.51 11.84
C THR A 63 3.79 1.53 10.76
N THR A 64 2.56 1.56 10.29
CA THR A 64 2.09 2.49 9.26
C THR A 64 0.84 3.21 9.74
N ALA A 65 0.87 4.53 9.74
CA ALA A 65 -0.30 5.39 9.96
C ALA A 65 -0.63 6.13 8.67
N LEU A 66 -1.89 6.18 8.31
CA LEU A 66 -2.37 6.78 7.08
C LEU A 66 -3.63 7.61 7.36
N LEU A 67 -3.65 8.86 6.87
CA LEU A 67 -4.87 9.67 6.72
C LEU A 67 -5.13 9.84 5.24
N PHE A 68 -6.34 9.60 4.79
CA PHE A 68 -6.68 9.68 3.38
C PHE A 68 -8.04 10.35 3.15
N GLY A 69 -8.23 10.86 1.95
CA GLY A 69 -9.50 11.40 1.55
C GLY A 69 -9.60 11.62 0.07
N SER A 70 -10.82 11.73 -0.43
CA SER A 70 -11.09 12.13 -1.81
C SER A 70 -12.46 12.75 -1.96
N THR A 71 -12.61 13.60 -2.96
CA THR A 71 -13.87 14.26 -3.30
C THR A 71 -13.99 14.44 -4.81
N TYR A 72 -15.20 14.61 -5.30
CA TYR A 72 -15.48 14.90 -6.70
C TYR A 72 -15.96 16.33 -6.89
N LEU A 73 -15.29 17.08 -7.75
CA LEU A 73 -15.64 18.44 -8.13
C LEU A 73 -16.52 18.39 -9.39
N GLU A 74 -17.84 18.45 -9.22
CA GLU A 74 -18.83 18.23 -10.30
C GLU A 74 -18.65 19.18 -11.49
N LYS A 75 -18.44 20.48 -11.22
CA LYS A 75 -18.28 21.49 -12.26
C LYS A 75 -17.06 21.24 -13.15
N ALA A 76 -15.99 20.75 -12.58
CA ALA A 76 -14.74 20.48 -13.30
C ALA A 76 -14.65 19.05 -13.83
N LYS A 77 -15.55 18.13 -13.41
CA LYS A 77 -15.49 16.69 -13.67
C LYS A 77 -14.19 16.05 -13.20
N ILE A 78 -13.60 16.59 -12.13
CA ILE A 78 -12.32 16.18 -11.57
C ILE A 78 -12.52 15.57 -10.19
N GLY A 79 -11.97 14.38 -9.99
CA GLY A 79 -11.75 13.83 -8.67
C GLY A 79 -10.44 14.36 -8.08
N VAL A 80 -10.46 14.80 -6.84
CA VAL A 80 -9.29 15.20 -6.08
C VAL A 80 -9.19 14.32 -4.85
N GLY A 81 -7.99 13.84 -4.56
CA GLY A 81 -7.76 13.02 -3.39
C GLY A 81 -6.32 13.10 -2.91
N GLY A 82 -6.03 12.36 -1.87
CA GLY A 82 -4.67 12.25 -1.37
C GLY A 82 -4.60 11.52 -0.05
N TYR A 83 -3.39 11.37 0.43
CA TYR A 83 -3.12 10.84 1.75
C TYR A 83 -1.86 11.43 2.39
N LEU A 84 -1.87 11.48 3.71
CA LEU A 84 -0.71 11.71 4.57
C LEU A 84 -0.33 10.40 5.20
N TYR A 85 0.94 10.10 5.29
CA TYR A 85 1.40 8.85 5.87
C TYR A 85 2.67 8.98 6.70
N SER A 86 2.79 8.07 7.65
CA SER A 86 4.00 7.82 8.42
C SER A 86 4.21 6.32 8.49
N ASP A 87 5.35 5.85 8.02
CA ASP A 87 5.76 4.46 7.97
C ASP A 87 7.13 4.33 8.65
N VAL A 88 7.21 3.52 9.68
CA VAL A 88 8.41 3.35 10.52
C VAL A 88 8.76 1.89 10.57
N THR A 89 10.01 1.55 10.32
CA THR A 89 10.52 0.17 10.35
C THR A 89 11.94 0.17 10.90
N GLY A 90 12.10 -0.28 12.14
CA GLY A 90 13.39 -0.23 12.84
C GLY A 90 13.95 1.20 12.83
N PRO A 91 15.21 1.38 12.42
CA PRO A 91 15.85 2.69 12.39
C PRO A 91 15.41 3.55 11.20
N THR A 92 14.58 3.06 10.31
CA THR A 92 14.16 3.79 9.11
C THR A 92 12.74 4.31 9.24
N SER A 93 12.50 5.54 8.79
CA SER A 93 11.17 6.10 8.71
C SER A 93 10.93 6.82 7.39
N ARG A 94 9.68 6.76 6.93
CA ARG A 94 9.21 7.44 5.74
C ARG A 94 7.90 8.15 6.05
N LYS A 95 7.90 9.46 5.85
CA LYS A 95 6.70 10.30 6.03
C LYS A 95 6.45 11.06 4.75
N GLY A 96 5.19 11.30 4.42
CA GLY A 96 4.91 12.03 3.19
C GLY A 96 3.47 12.41 3.00
N ILE A 97 3.28 13.18 1.92
CA ILE A 97 1.99 13.56 1.38
C ILE A 97 1.93 13.11 -0.09
N GLN A 98 0.81 12.55 -0.47
CA GLN A 98 0.45 12.31 -1.85
C GLN A 98 -0.83 13.06 -2.19
N THR A 99 -0.86 13.69 -3.36
CA THR A 99 -2.07 14.26 -3.95
C THR A 99 -2.41 13.51 -5.24
N SER A 100 -3.71 13.34 -5.50
CA SER A 100 -4.23 12.66 -6.68
C SER A 100 -5.26 13.54 -7.39
N TYR A 101 -5.17 13.59 -8.70
CA TYR A 101 -6.09 14.32 -9.58
C TYR A 101 -6.58 13.35 -10.64
N ALA A 102 -7.90 13.15 -10.73
CA ALA A 102 -8.51 12.23 -11.67
C ALA A 102 -9.52 12.93 -12.57
N TYR A 103 -9.35 12.82 -13.87
CA TYR A 103 -10.36 13.27 -14.83
C TYR A 103 -11.30 12.10 -15.16
N HIS A 104 -12.61 12.31 -14.99
CA HIS A 104 -13.64 11.30 -15.17
C HIS A 104 -14.42 11.53 -16.45
N ILE A 105 -14.41 10.54 -17.33
CA ILE A 105 -15.07 10.54 -18.64
C ILE A 105 -16.28 9.59 -18.56
N PRO A 106 -17.51 10.10 -18.43
CA PRO A 106 -18.71 9.28 -18.48
C PRO A 106 -18.86 8.63 -19.88
N LEU A 107 -19.14 7.34 -19.91
CA LEU A 107 -19.34 6.58 -21.14
C LEU A 107 -20.83 6.35 -21.38
N GLN A 108 -21.24 6.27 -22.65
CA GLN A 108 -22.65 6.14 -23.07
C GLN A 108 -23.36 4.92 -22.44
N LYS A 109 -22.65 3.83 -22.16
CA LYS A 109 -23.20 2.61 -21.54
C LYS A 109 -23.20 2.60 -20.01
N GLY A 110 -23.04 3.77 -19.36
CA GLY A 110 -23.15 3.90 -17.91
C GLY A 110 -21.90 3.53 -17.11
N GLY A 111 -20.74 3.50 -17.75
CA GLY A 111 -19.44 3.40 -17.09
C GLY A 111 -18.72 4.75 -17.04
N ILE A 112 -17.65 4.82 -16.25
CA ILE A 112 -16.76 5.96 -16.12
C ILE A 112 -15.34 5.48 -16.44
N PHE A 113 -14.72 6.05 -17.47
CA PHE A 113 -13.29 5.89 -17.69
C PHE A 113 -12.57 7.05 -17.01
N SER A 114 -11.49 6.78 -16.31
CA SER A 114 -10.77 7.77 -15.52
C SER A 114 -9.29 7.72 -15.82
N VAL A 115 -8.68 8.90 -15.91
CA VAL A 115 -7.22 9.06 -16.00
C VAL A 115 -6.78 9.89 -14.81
N GLY A 116 -5.76 9.45 -14.10
CA GLY A 116 -5.30 10.10 -12.87
C GLY A 116 -3.82 10.41 -12.88
N LEU A 117 -3.48 11.50 -12.20
CA LEU A 117 -2.13 11.93 -11.91
C LEU A 117 -1.89 11.92 -10.42
N GLU A 118 -0.67 11.57 -10.03
CA GLU A 118 -0.21 11.60 -8.64
C GLU A 118 1.01 12.52 -8.53
N ALA A 119 1.02 13.35 -7.49
CA ALA A 119 2.23 14.03 -7.03
C ALA A 119 2.49 13.61 -5.58
N ARG A 120 3.73 13.23 -5.27
CA ARG A 120 4.16 12.74 -3.97
C ARG A 120 5.37 13.48 -3.48
N PHE A 121 5.33 13.91 -2.22
CA PHE A 121 6.46 14.50 -1.51
C PHE A 121 6.70 13.69 -0.25
N GLN A 122 7.93 13.21 -0.08
CA GLN A 122 8.26 12.29 1.00
C GLN A 122 9.62 12.57 1.61
N GLN A 123 9.68 12.41 2.92
CA GLN A 123 10.90 12.43 3.70
C GLN A 123 11.26 10.99 4.06
N PHE A 124 12.49 10.61 3.77
CA PHE A 124 13.13 9.41 4.29
C PHE A 124 14.08 9.82 5.39
N ALA A 125 14.07 9.12 6.51
CA ALA A 125 14.96 9.38 7.61
C ALA A 125 15.54 8.07 8.17
N ILE A 126 16.76 8.16 8.68
CA ILE A 126 17.48 7.07 9.36
C ILE A 126 17.87 7.54 10.75
N ASP A 127 17.44 6.78 11.76
CA ASP A 127 17.89 6.97 13.14
C ASP A 127 19.27 6.35 13.30
N LYS A 128 20.30 7.21 13.29
CA LYS A 128 21.68 6.78 13.44
C LYS A 128 22.03 6.29 14.84
N ALA A 129 21.38 6.82 15.87
CA ALA A 129 21.62 6.38 17.23
C ALA A 129 21.22 4.92 17.40
N MET A 130 20.05 4.55 16.91
CA MET A 130 19.56 3.18 16.91
C MET A 130 20.45 2.24 16.05
N LEU A 131 20.98 2.74 14.92
CA LEU A 131 21.91 1.96 14.10
C LEU A 131 23.25 1.71 14.80
N ILE A 132 23.84 2.74 15.42
CA ILE A 132 25.11 2.63 16.15
C ILE A 132 24.97 1.65 17.32
N GLU A 133 23.85 1.67 18.02
CA GLU A 133 23.54 0.72 19.09
C GLU A 133 23.47 -0.72 18.56
N SER A 134 22.94 -0.93 17.37
CA SER A 134 22.71 -2.28 16.81
C SER A 134 23.92 -2.86 16.12
N ILE A 135 24.71 -2.07 15.36
CA ILE A 135 25.80 -2.55 14.48
C ILE A 135 27.16 -1.88 14.74
N GLY A 136 27.23 -1.00 15.74
CA GLY A 136 28.45 -0.25 16.07
C GLY A 136 28.66 1.00 15.21
N ASN A 137 29.77 1.69 15.46
CA ASN A 137 30.09 2.94 14.77
C ASN A 137 30.76 2.65 13.42
N ASP A 138 30.00 2.77 12.33
CA ASP A 138 30.48 2.64 10.96
C ASP A 138 30.79 4.02 10.35
N PRO A 139 32.01 4.31 9.89
CA PRO A 139 32.37 5.58 9.25
C PRO A 139 31.53 5.94 8.02
N VAL A 140 30.99 4.94 7.31
CA VAL A 140 30.11 5.14 6.13
C VAL A 140 28.80 5.84 6.52
N MET A 141 28.38 5.77 7.79
CA MET A 141 27.18 6.43 8.31
C MET A 141 27.31 7.93 8.54
N GLY A 142 28.40 8.57 8.11
CA GLY A 142 28.65 10.01 8.21
C GLY A 142 27.68 10.92 7.41
N GLY A 143 26.87 10.35 6.52
CA GLY A 143 25.92 11.07 5.65
C GLY A 143 24.73 11.71 6.37
N ALA A 144 23.84 12.37 5.63
CA ALA A 144 22.65 13.00 6.20
C ALA A 144 21.65 11.99 6.78
N THR A 145 20.99 12.38 7.88
CA THR A 145 20.00 11.55 8.57
C THR A 145 18.64 11.54 7.85
N ASN A 146 18.38 12.51 7.00
CA ASN A 146 17.11 12.62 6.28
C ASN A 146 17.28 13.11 4.83
N ARG A 147 16.34 12.76 4.00
CA ARG A 147 16.26 13.17 2.58
C ARG A 147 14.81 13.44 2.18
N PHE A 148 14.60 14.57 1.51
CA PHE A 148 13.32 14.92 0.92
C PHE A 148 13.34 14.58 -0.56
N LYS A 149 12.30 13.90 -1.05
CA LYS A 149 12.16 13.50 -2.45
C LYS A 149 10.75 13.75 -2.96
N GLY A 150 10.68 14.31 -4.16
CA GLY A 150 9.45 14.40 -4.94
C GLY A 150 9.35 13.23 -5.90
N ASP A 151 8.13 12.79 -6.19
CA ASP A 151 7.85 11.76 -7.19
C ASP A 151 6.48 12.01 -7.83
N ALA A 152 6.20 11.28 -8.90
CA ALA A 152 4.96 11.37 -9.65
C ALA A 152 4.43 9.97 -9.96
N GLY A 153 3.15 9.89 -10.29
CA GLY A 153 2.51 8.65 -10.72
C GLY A 153 1.38 8.93 -11.71
N LEU A 154 0.99 7.88 -12.42
CA LEU A 154 -0.08 7.87 -13.40
C LEU A 154 -1.01 6.69 -13.13
N GLY A 155 -2.29 6.86 -13.46
CA GLY A 155 -3.24 5.77 -13.38
C GLY A 155 -4.36 5.88 -14.39
N VAL A 156 -4.96 4.74 -14.70
CA VAL A 156 -6.20 4.63 -15.45
C VAL A 156 -7.14 3.70 -14.73
N ALA A 157 -8.43 3.95 -14.83
CA ALA A 157 -9.43 3.08 -14.25
C ALA A 157 -10.72 3.10 -15.07
N TYR A 158 -11.43 1.99 -15.04
CA TYR A 158 -12.80 1.90 -15.49
C TYR A 158 -13.68 1.50 -14.30
N THR A 159 -14.74 2.26 -14.08
CA THR A 159 -15.68 2.03 -12.98
C THR A 159 -17.10 1.97 -13.54
N SER A 160 -17.84 0.95 -13.15
CA SER A 160 -19.26 0.80 -13.43
C SER A 160 -20.03 0.56 -12.12
N LYS A 161 -21.36 0.41 -12.23
CA LYS A 161 -22.17 0.02 -11.06
C LYS A 161 -21.79 -1.35 -10.48
N LYS A 162 -21.26 -2.24 -11.31
CA LYS A 162 -20.97 -3.63 -10.93
C LYS A 162 -19.50 -3.88 -10.65
N PHE A 163 -18.59 -3.25 -11.37
CA PHE A 163 -17.16 -3.53 -11.21
C PHE A 163 -16.29 -2.30 -11.39
N GLN A 164 -15.13 -2.36 -10.81
CA GLN A 164 -14.03 -1.42 -10.99
C GLN A 164 -12.78 -2.20 -11.35
N VAL A 165 -12.02 -1.72 -12.32
CA VAL A 165 -10.70 -2.24 -12.67
C VAL A 165 -9.80 -1.06 -13.00
N GLY A 166 -8.53 -1.14 -12.60
CA GLY A 166 -7.59 -0.06 -12.88
C GLY A 166 -6.15 -0.54 -12.83
N ALA A 167 -5.31 0.23 -13.52
CA ALA A 167 -3.87 0.07 -13.50
C ALA A 167 -3.19 1.41 -13.23
N SER A 168 -2.06 1.37 -12.55
CA SER A 168 -1.29 2.59 -12.24
C SER A 168 0.19 2.29 -12.11
N VAL A 169 0.98 3.35 -12.18
CA VAL A 169 2.41 3.33 -11.91
C VAL A 169 2.75 4.50 -10.99
N SER A 170 3.43 4.21 -9.90
CA SER A 170 3.99 5.19 -8.96
C SER A 170 5.51 5.22 -9.05
N GLN A 171 6.10 6.29 -8.52
CA GLN A 171 7.55 6.50 -8.49
C GLN A 171 8.18 6.56 -9.90
N LEU A 172 7.57 7.37 -10.77
CA LEU A 172 8.01 7.56 -12.15
C LEU A 172 9.40 8.18 -12.25
N ILE A 173 9.73 9.12 -11.33
CA ILE A 173 11.00 9.87 -11.31
C ILE A 173 12.15 8.98 -10.85
N GLN A 174 11.88 7.98 -10.02
CA GLN A 174 12.89 7.08 -9.44
C GLN A 174 14.01 7.84 -8.70
N SER A 175 13.61 8.73 -7.80
CA SER A 175 14.53 9.56 -7.03
C SER A 175 15.59 8.74 -6.29
N LYS A 176 16.84 9.22 -6.31
CA LYS A 176 17.93 8.61 -5.54
C LYS A 176 17.81 8.96 -4.06
N LEU A 177 18.14 7.99 -3.20
CA LEU A 177 18.23 8.17 -1.75
C LEU A 177 19.70 8.31 -1.34
N ASP A 178 20.25 9.51 -1.45
CA ASP A 178 21.67 9.79 -1.21
C ASP A 178 21.97 9.89 0.30
N PHE A 179 22.03 8.76 1.01
CA PHE A 179 22.33 8.72 2.45
C PHE A 179 23.84 8.60 2.76
N TYR A 180 24.68 8.35 1.78
CA TYR A 180 26.13 8.21 1.95
C TYR A 180 26.87 9.34 1.25
N SER A 181 28.09 9.58 1.76
CA SER A 181 29.08 10.46 1.12
C SER A 181 29.99 9.59 0.22
N GLY A 182 30.07 9.89 -1.06
CA GLY A 182 30.93 9.19 -2.01
C GLY A 182 30.25 8.95 -3.35
N SER A 183 31.03 8.58 -4.36
CA SER A 183 30.49 8.19 -5.66
C SER A 183 30.26 6.68 -5.69
N LEU A 184 29.01 6.28 -5.74
CA LEU A 184 28.62 4.88 -5.91
C LEU A 184 28.36 4.58 -7.40
N SER A 185 28.57 3.33 -7.79
CA SER A 185 28.14 2.86 -9.10
C SER A 185 26.61 2.88 -9.19
N ARG A 186 26.07 2.93 -10.42
CA ARG A 186 24.62 3.00 -10.67
C ARG A 186 23.86 1.81 -10.08
N THR A 187 24.52 0.68 -9.87
CA THR A 187 23.97 -0.54 -9.27
C THR A 187 23.96 -0.50 -7.73
N GLU A 188 24.79 0.34 -7.13
CA GLU A 188 24.92 0.50 -5.67
C GLU A 188 24.08 1.67 -5.14
N GLU A 189 23.54 2.52 -6.04
CA GLU A 189 22.69 3.63 -5.65
C GLU A 189 21.32 3.13 -5.14
N ALA A 190 20.95 3.51 -3.92
CA ALA A 190 19.60 3.31 -3.43
C ALA A 190 18.62 4.24 -4.19
N ARG A 191 17.77 3.65 -5.02
CA ARG A 191 16.75 4.36 -5.81
C ARG A 191 15.37 3.88 -5.44
N LEU A 192 14.39 4.78 -5.60
CA LEU A 192 12.99 4.42 -5.56
C LEU A 192 12.62 3.76 -6.89
N TYR A 193 12.26 2.49 -6.87
CA TYR A 193 11.85 1.77 -8.08
C TYR A 193 10.39 2.04 -8.41
N ARG A 194 10.05 2.01 -9.70
CA ARG A 194 8.65 2.10 -10.17
C ARG A 194 7.84 0.93 -9.64
N HIS A 195 6.66 1.24 -9.11
CA HIS A 195 5.68 0.25 -8.69
C HIS A 195 4.52 0.28 -9.66
N PHE A 196 4.20 -0.88 -10.23
CA PHE A 196 3.06 -1.06 -11.11
C PHE A 196 1.96 -1.76 -10.33
N TYR A 197 0.76 -1.22 -10.40
CA TYR A 197 -0.42 -1.76 -9.74
C TYR A 197 -1.45 -2.15 -10.76
N LEU A 198 -2.09 -3.31 -10.53
CA LEU A 198 -3.30 -3.72 -11.21
C LEU A 198 -4.29 -4.14 -10.14
N HIS A 199 -5.47 -3.55 -10.14
CA HIS A 199 -6.50 -3.86 -9.14
C HIS A 199 -7.87 -3.99 -9.76
N GLY A 200 -8.75 -4.71 -9.08
CA GLY A 200 -10.14 -4.83 -9.48
C GLY A 200 -11.04 -5.32 -8.37
N SER A 201 -12.32 -5.01 -8.52
CA SER A 201 -13.39 -5.50 -7.65
C SER A 201 -14.69 -5.65 -8.43
N TYR A 202 -15.55 -6.56 -7.96
CA TYR A 202 -16.85 -6.79 -8.54
C TYR A 202 -17.94 -6.79 -7.45
N ASN A 203 -19.00 -6.01 -7.63
CA ASN A 203 -20.13 -5.94 -6.70
C ASN A 203 -21.20 -6.95 -7.11
N TRP A 204 -21.18 -8.11 -6.50
CA TRP A 204 -22.14 -9.18 -6.74
C TRP A 204 -23.26 -9.12 -5.69
N LYS A 205 -24.41 -8.63 -6.07
CA LYS A 205 -25.61 -8.68 -5.25
C LYS A 205 -26.18 -10.09 -5.26
N VAL A 206 -26.04 -10.80 -4.16
CA VAL A 206 -26.56 -12.16 -3.98
C VAL A 206 -28.05 -12.10 -3.70
N ASP A 207 -28.46 -11.17 -2.85
CA ASP A 207 -29.86 -10.90 -2.50
C ASP A 207 -30.07 -9.41 -2.17
N ALA A 208 -31.25 -9.05 -1.68
CA ALA A 208 -31.59 -7.66 -1.33
C ALA A 208 -30.73 -7.09 -0.18
N ASN A 209 -30.16 -7.94 0.66
CA ASN A 209 -29.43 -7.56 1.86
C ASN A 209 -27.93 -7.84 1.76
N THR A 210 -27.51 -8.73 0.87
CA THR A 210 -26.14 -9.27 0.85
C THR A 210 -25.44 -8.96 -0.47
N THR A 211 -24.28 -8.35 -0.38
CA THR A 211 -23.37 -8.12 -1.51
C THR A 211 -22.04 -8.80 -1.24
N VAL A 212 -21.58 -9.61 -2.17
CA VAL A 212 -20.24 -10.21 -2.17
C VAL A 212 -19.35 -9.38 -3.10
N ILE A 213 -18.17 -8.99 -2.61
CA ILE A 213 -17.25 -8.11 -3.32
C ILE A 213 -15.90 -8.82 -3.45
N PRO A 214 -15.76 -9.75 -4.43
CA PRO A 214 -14.44 -10.24 -4.79
C PRO A 214 -13.56 -9.10 -5.26
N ASN A 215 -12.30 -9.13 -4.85
CA ASN A 215 -11.33 -8.10 -5.18
C ASN A 215 -9.93 -8.67 -5.30
N PHE A 216 -9.07 -7.99 -6.04
CA PHE A 216 -7.67 -8.33 -6.16
C PHE A 216 -6.79 -7.09 -6.31
N LEU A 217 -5.54 -7.24 -5.93
CA LEU A 217 -4.47 -6.27 -6.12
C LEU A 217 -3.20 -7.02 -6.51
N VAL A 218 -2.58 -6.61 -7.61
CA VAL A 218 -1.26 -7.07 -8.04
C VAL A 218 -0.30 -5.91 -7.97
N ILE A 219 0.83 -6.11 -7.31
CA ILE A 219 1.92 -5.14 -7.22
C ILE A 219 3.15 -5.75 -7.87
N TYR A 220 3.60 -5.15 -8.95
CA TYR A 220 4.83 -5.53 -9.63
C TYR A 220 5.91 -4.49 -9.38
N LEU A 221 7.03 -4.95 -8.85
CA LEU A 221 8.24 -4.17 -8.62
C LEU A 221 9.38 -4.84 -9.38
N PRO A 222 10.13 -4.13 -10.24
CA PRO A 222 11.31 -4.70 -10.89
C PRO A 222 12.31 -5.22 -9.84
N ASN A 223 12.86 -6.40 -10.08
CA ASN A 223 13.82 -7.08 -9.20
C ASN A 223 13.28 -7.52 -7.83
N ALA A 224 11.96 -7.59 -7.67
CA ALA A 224 11.32 -8.15 -6.48
C ALA A 224 10.22 -9.15 -6.88
N PRO A 225 9.88 -10.12 -6.02
CA PRO A 225 8.75 -11.01 -6.27
C PRO A 225 7.45 -10.23 -6.44
N THR A 226 6.67 -10.55 -7.46
CA THR A 226 5.35 -9.95 -7.66
C THR A 226 4.44 -10.29 -6.48
N GLU A 227 3.86 -9.28 -5.86
CA GLU A 227 2.87 -9.45 -4.81
C GLU A 227 1.48 -9.58 -5.44
N ILE A 228 0.76 -10.62 -5.07
CA ILE A 228 -0.61 -10.87 -5.50
C ILE A 228 -1.47 -11.01 -4.26
N GLN A 229 -2.44 -10.13 -4.13
CA GLN A 229 -3.44 -10.16 -3.07
C GLN A 229 -4.82 -10.36 -3.70
N ALA A 230 -5.59 -11.31 -3.20
CA ALA A 230 -6.94 -11.60 -3.70
C ALA A 230 -7.84 -12.09 -2.57
N GLY A 231 -9.12 -11.77 -2.66
CA GLY A 231 -10.09 -12.18 -1.66
C GLY A 231 -11.51 -11.73 -1.98
N ALA A 232 -12.35 -11.81 -0.98
CA ALA A 232 -13.72 -11.32 -1.07
C ALA A 232 -14.14 -10.70 0.25
N ARG A 233 -14.88 -9.60 0.16
CA ARG A 233 -15.60 -8.97 1.26
C ARG A 233 -17.10 -9.20 1.08
N ILE A 234 -17.78 -9.56 2.15
CA ILE A 234 -19.23 -9.77 2.18
C ILE A 234 -19.83 -8.64 3.02
N GLU A 235 -20.74 -7.89 2.45
CA GLU A 235 -21.51 -6.84 3.14
C GLU A 235 -22.96 -7.30 3.34
N HIS A 236 -23.44 -7.22 4.59
CA HIS A 236 -24.81 -7.59 4.94
C HIS A 236 -25.58 -6.39 5.48
N ARG A 237 -26.74 -6.10 4.87
CA ARG A 237 -27.67 -5.00 5.22
C ARG A 237 -27.01 -3.61 5.26
N GLU A 238 -25.85 -3.45 4.62
CA GLU A 238 -25.02 -2.25 4.73
C GLU A 238 -24.67 -1.88 6.19
N LEU A 239 -24.70 -2.85 7.11
CA LEU A 239 -24.39 -2.67 8.54
C LEU A 239 -23.12 -3.41 8.93
N PHE A 240 -22.98 -4.66 8.51
CA PHE A 240 -21.84 -5.52 8.84
C PHE A 240 -21.12 -5.93 7.58
N TRP A 241 -19.83 -6.12 7.70
CA TRP A 241 -19.04 -6.73 6.66
C TRP A 241 -17.94 -7.60 7.27
N TRP A 242 -17.54 -8.61 6.53
CA TRP A 242 -16.41 -9.46 6.83
C TRP A 242 -15.72 -9.85 5.53
N GLY A 243 -14.44 -10.19 5.61
CA GLY A 243 -13.65 -10.56 4.44
C GLY A 243 -12.60 -11.60 4.75
N LEU A 244 -12.30 -12.37 3.74
CA LEU A 244 -11.18 -13.29 3.70
C LEU A 244 -10.38 -13.00 2.44
N SER A 245 -9.08 -12.82 2.62
CA SER A 245 -8.15 -12.56 1.52
C SER A 245 -6.86 -13.33 1.74
N VAL A 246 -6.11 -13.53 0.68
CA VAL A 246 -4.78 -14.13 0.70
C VAL A 246 -3.79 -13.20 0.03
N ARG A 247 -2.64 -13.03 0.64
CA ARG A 247 -1.45 -12.47 0.01
C ARG A 247 -0.54 -13.62 -0.33
N ALA A 248 -0.42 -13.91 -1.62
CA ALA A 248 0.27 -15.10 -2.11
C ALA A 248 1.67 -15.24 -1.51
N ARG A 249 1.98 -16.42 -0.97
CA ARG A 249 3.24 -16.77 -0.31
C ARG A 249 3.58 -15.98 0.96
N GLN A 250 2.65 -15.17 1.49
CA GLN A 250 2.93 -14.33 2.66
C GLN A 250 1.93 -14.55 3.80
N SER A 251 0.63 -14.32 3.58
CA SER A 251 -0.34 -14.34 4.67
C SER A 251 -1.76 -14.63 4.22
N TRP A 252 -2.55 -15.13 5.17
CA TRP A 252 -4.01 -15.08 5.14
C TRP A 252 -4.48 -13.86 5.92
N MET A 253 -5.50 -13.18 5.42
CA MET A 253 -6.02 -11.96 6.01
C MET A 253 -7.50 -12.12 6.29
N LEU A 254 -7.85 -12.01 7.56
CA LEU A 254 -9.23 -11.98 8.03
C LEU A 254 -9.60 -10.54 8.35
N SER A 255 -10.77 -10.09 7.93
CA SER A 255 -11.23 -8.74 8.23
C SER A 255 -12.71 -8.72 8.59
N ALA A 256 -13.10 -7.76 9.43
CA ALA A 256 -14.48 -7.53 9.78
C ALA A 256 -14.70 -6.07 10.15
N GLY A 257 -15.95 -5.63 10.09
CA GLY A 257 -16.29 -4.28 10.50
C GLY A 257 -17.79 -3.99 10.47
N VAL A 258 -18.08 -2.76 10.85
CA VAL A 258 -19.44 -2.23 10.92
C VAL A 258 -19.55 -0.93 10.14
N LYS A 259 -20.72 -0.68 9.56
CA LYS A 259 -21.10 0.60 8.97
C LYS A 259 -22.22 1.23 9.82
N VAL A 260 -21.95 2.39 10.40
CA VAL A 260 -22.90 3.14 11.19
C VAL A 260 -23.57 4.17 10.31
N GLN A 261 -24.90 4.17 10.25
CA GLN A 261 -25.74 5.08 9.45
C GLN A 261 -25.31 5.15 7.97
N LYS A 262 -24.74 4.08 7.41
CA LYS A 262 -24.19 4.01 6.04
C LYS A 262 -23.04 5.01 5.74
N LYS A 263 -22.63 5.77 6.74
CA LYS A 263 -21.62 6.84 6.62
C LYS A 263 -20.29 6.49 7.22
N LEU A 264 -20.30 5.99 8.45
CA LEU A 264 -19.09 5.68 9.21
C LEU A 264 -18.79 4.19 9.11
N THR A 265 -17.65 3.84 8.57
CA THR A 265 -17.13 2.46 8.53
C THR A 265 -16.02 2.32 9.56
N LEU A 266 -16.16 1.37 10.45
CA LEU A 266 -15.14 0.89 11.37
C LEU A 266 -14.75 -0.50 10.93
N GLY A 267 -13.47 -0.78 10.85
CA GLY A 267 -12.98 -2.09 10.43
C GLY A 267 -11.68 -2.48 11.09
N TYR A 268 -11.48 -3.77 11.14
CA TYR A 268 -10.28 -4.40 11.66
C TYR A 268 -9.87 -5.53 10.73
N SER A 269 -8.58 -5.68 10.52
CA SER A 269 -7.99 -6.81 9.82
C SER A 269 -6.86 -7.42 10.62
N PHE A 270 -6.72 -8.71 10.44
CA PHE A 270 -5.77 -9.56 11.12
C PHE A 270 -5.09 -10.47 10.11
N ASP A 271 -3.76 -10.38 10.02
CA ASP A 271 -2.99 -11.18 9.09
C ASP A 271 -2.29 -12.32 9.82
N ILE A 272 -2.44 -13.53 9.30
CA ILE A 272 -1.75 -14.74 9.74
C ILE A 272 -0.65 -15.01 8.72
N TYR A 273 0.61 -14.80 9.09
CA TYR A 273 1.73 -15.07 8.20
C TYR A 273 1.99 -16.56 8.04
N SER A 274 2.33 -16.97 6.82
CA SER A 274 2.80 -18.31 6.50
C SER A 274 4.34 -18.38 6.58
N THR A 275 4.89 -19.60 6.70
CA THR A 275 6.33 -19.82 6.65
C THR A 275 6.95 -19.24 5.35
N PRO A 276 8.19 -18.70 5.37
CA PRO A 276 9.13 -18.68 6.50
C PRO A 276 8.91 -17.55 7.51
N LEU A 277 8.05 -16.56 7.23
CA LEU A 277 7.85 -15.37 8.09
C LEU A 277 7.31 -15.72 9.47
N SER A 278 6.44 -16.74 9.56
CA SER A 278 5.86 -17.18 10.83
C SER A 278 6.86 -17.80 11.80
N VAL A 279 8.05 -18.19 11.34
CA VAL A 279 9.08 -18.81 12.19
C VAL A 279 9.73 -17.77 13.12
N PHE A 280 9.77 -16.52 12.71
CA PHE A 280 10.40 -15.43 13.47
C PHE A 280 9.45 -14.73 14.44
N ASP A 281 8.20 -15.16 14.47
CA ASP A 281 7.18 -14.46 15.22
C ASP A 281 6.43 -15.42 16.18
N LYS A 282 6.17 -14.91 17.39
CA LYS A 282 5.49 -15.64 18.45
C LYS A 282 3.97 -15.66 18.31
N GLY A 283 3.43 -15.20 17.19
CA GLY A 283 1.99 -15.16 16.98
C GLY A 283 1.57 -14.50 15.66
N PRO A 284 0.28 -14.40 15.38
CA PRO A 284 -0.28 -13.81 14.17
C PRO A 284 -0.03 -12.31 14.16
N ASN A 285 0.22 -11.72 13.05
CA ASN A 285 1.43 -10.97 12.94
C ASN A 285 1.26 -9.65 12.24
N ALA A 286 0.04 -9.26 11.85
CA ALA A 286 -0.30 -7.89 11.56
C ALA A 286 -1.73 -7.57 11.96
N HIS A 287 -1.89 -6.39 12.49
CA HIS A 287 -3.16 -5.83 12.89
C HIS A 287 -3.36 -4.52 12.14
N GLU A 288 -4.51 -4.33 11.55
CA GLU A 288 -4.86 -3.09 10.88
C GLU A 288 -6.26 -2.64 11.30
N VAL A 289 -6.39 -1.39 11.68
CA VAL A 289 -7.67 -0.75 11.96
C VAL A 289 -7.94 0.33 10.93
N ILE A 290 -9.21 0.50 10.55
CA ILE A 290 -9.66 1.55 9.66
C ILE A 290 -10.86 2.28 10.24
N LEU A 291 -10.82 3.59 10.14
CA LEU A 291 -11.95 4.50 10.34
C LEU A 291 -12.16 5.25 9.03
N ARG A 292 -13.34 5.12 8.42
CA ARG A 292 -13.67 5.82 7.17
C ARG A 292 -15.05 6.45 7.28
N TYR A 293 -15.14 7.72 6.94
CA TYR A 293 -16.38 8.45 6.86
C TYR A 293 -16.71 8.83 5.41
N GLN A 294 -17.92 8.54 4.98
CA GLN A 294 -18.43 8.87 3.67
C GLN A 294 -19.53 9.94 3.82
N PHE A 295 -19.31 11.08 3.18
CA PHE A 295 -20.30 12.13 3.13
C PHE A 295 -21.36 11.73 2.09
N LEU A 296 -22.58 11.51 2.56
CA LEU A 296 -23.73 11.31 1.66
C LEU A 296 -24.20 12.68 1.19
N LYS A 297 -24.38 12.83 -0.12
CA LYS A 297 -25.04 14.01 -0.71
C LYS A 297 -26.54 13.94 -0.51
#